data_fca218a7f23cb0f5f678170e15b16649
#
_entry.id   fca218a7f23cb0f5f678170e15b16649
#
_cell.length_a   1.000
_cell.length_b   1.000
_cell.length_c   1.000
_cell.angle_alpha   90.00
_cell.angle_beta   90.00
_cell.angle_gamma   90.00
#
_symmetry.space_group_name_H-M   'P 1'
#
loop_
_entity.id
_entity.type
_entity.pdbx_description
1 polymer ?
#
loop_
_entity_poly.entity_id
_entity_poly.type
_entity_poly.pdbx_seq_one_letter_code
_entity_poly.pdbx_strand_id
1 'polypeptide(L)'
;MVNRTLEKCEIAETVSRYFATLDEKQFDATTMGKLFTADAKVVRPNGAARVGPQDIGESHRDSMNRFRTTQHIASGFIITFGGDTQAEFRCNLVAMHVWAEGQGDPSVDPNNNYFLAGGVITGRAALEADGWKITAVGMEPAWRHGVGFEQVLETR
;
A
#
# COMPACT_ATOMS: atom_id res chain seq x y z
N MET A 1 -26.03 2.84 -18.61
CA MET A 1 -25.72 3.95 -17.70
C MET A 1 -24.63 3.51 -16.75
N VAL A 2 -23.57 4.26 -16.67
CA VAL A 2 -22.45 3.96 -15.76
C VAL A 2 -22.92 4.19 -14.31
N ASN A 3 -22.71 3.19 -13.43
CA ASN A 3 -23.06 3.32 -12.02
C ASN A 3 -21.83 3.81 -11.22
N ARG A 4 -21.68 5.10 -11.10
CA ARG A 4 -20.54 5.73 -10.39
C ARG A 4 -20.43 5.31 -8.92
N THR A 5 -21.54 4.99 -8.27
CA THR A 5 -21.50 4.49 -6.89
C THR A 5 -20.85 3.11 -6.83
N LEU A 6 -21.21 2.21 -7.73
CA LEU A 6 -20.59 0.90 -7.81
C LEU A 6 -19.10 1.00 -8.14
N GLU A 7 -18.73 1.83 -9.11
CA GLU A 7 -17.32 2.03 -9.48
C GLU A 7 -16.48 2.61 -8.33
N LYS A 8 -17.06 3.52 -7.52
CA LYS A 8 -16.38 3.99 -6.30
C LYS A 8 -16.12 2.84 -5.33
N CYS A 9 -17.09 1.96 -5.14
CA CYS A 9 -16.91 0.77 -4.29
C CYS A 9 -15.81 -0.16 -4.86
N GLU A 10 -15.80 -0.38 -6.16
CA GLU A 10 -14.78 -1.22 -6.82
C GLU A 10 -13.37 -0.64 -6.68
N ILE A 11 -13.20 0.67 -6.85
CA ILE A 11 -11.91 1.34 -6.67
C ILE A 11 -11.47 1.25 -5.20
N ALA A 12 -12.36 1.55 -4.26
CA ALA A 12 -12.06 1.46 -2.82
C ALA A 12 -11.70 0.02 -2.42
N GLU A 13 -12.38 -0.98 -2.96
CA GLU A 13 -12.05 -2.39 -2.74
C GLU A 13 -10.69 -2.75 -3.34
N THR A 14 -10.37 -2.31 -4.54
CA THR A 14 -9.06 -2.55 -5.17
C THR A 14 -7.92 -1.99 -4.31
N VAL A 15 -8.06 -0.78 -3.79
CA VAL A 15 -7.07 -0.18 -2.89
C VAL A 15 -7.00 -0.92 -1.55
N SER A 16 -8.14 -1.33 -0.99
CA SER A 16 -8.17 -2.11 0.25
C SER A 16 -7.53 -3.49 0.07
N ARG A 17 -7.73 -4.14 -1.07
CA ARG A 17 -7.06 -5.41 -1.41
C ARG A 17 -5.56 -5.26 -1.55
N TYR A 18 -5.09 -4.14 -2.11
CA TYR A 18 -3.66 -3.84 -2.14
C TYR A 18 -3.05 -3.86 -0.72
N PHE A 19 -3.67 -3.20 0.24
CA PHE A 19 -3.19 -3.23 1.62
C PHE A 19 -3.32 -4.62 2.27
N ALA A 20 -4.39 -5.36 1.97
CA ALA A 20 -4.54 -6.73 2.44
C ALA A 20 -3.41 -7.65 1.92
N THR A 21 -2.94 -7.48 0.67
CA THR A 21 -1.82 -8.26 0.17
C THR A 21 -0.51 -8.01 0.93
N LEU A 22 -0.31 -6.80 1.46
CA LEU A 22 0.84 -6.50 2.32
C LEU A 22 0.77 -7.29 3.63
N ASP A 23 -0.40 -7.31 4.27
CA ASP A 23 -0.63 -8.02 5.54
C ASP A 23 -0.56 -9.54 5.37
N GLU A 24 -1.08 -10.05 4.27
CA GLU A 24 -1.09 -11.47 3.92
C GLU A 24 0.21 -11.94 3.25
N LYS A 25 1.12 -11.02 2.94
CA LYS A 25 2.40 -11.27 2.25
C LYS A 25 2.24 -11.99 0.91
N GLN A 26 1.26 -11.56 0.11
CA GLN A 26 0.96 -12.10 -1.21
C GLN A 26 1.51 -11.18 -2.30
N PHE A 27 2.77 -11.38 -2.67
CA PHE A 27 3.53 -10.48 -3.54
C PHE A 27 3.85 -11.05 -4.93
N ASP A 28 3.22 -12.14 -5.31
CA ASP A 28 3.45 -12.73 -6.65
C ASP A 28 2.91 -11.83 -7.76
N ALA A 29 3.52 -11.94 -8.95
CA ALA A 29 3.19 -11.08 -10.08
C ALA A 29 1.73 -11.21 -10.54
N THR A 30 1.12 -12.38 -10.39
CA THR A 30 -0.29 -12.61 -10.74
C THR A 30 -1.21 -11.83 -9.81
N THR A 31 -0.98 -11.91 -8.49
CA THR A 31 -1.74 -11.16 -7.48
C THR A 31 -1.58 -9.66 -7.69
N MET A 32 -0.33 -9.19 -7.85
CA MET A 32 -0.06 -7.77 -8.11
C MET A 32 -0.69 -7.29 -9.43
N GLY A 33 -0.68 -8.11 -10.47
CA GLY A 33 -1.26 -7.79 -11.79
C GLY A 33 -2.80 -7.68 -11.80
N LYS A 34 -3.48 -8.18 -10.77
CA LYS A 34 -4.92 -7.94 -10.58
C LYS A 34 -5.22 -6.57 -9.97
N LEU A 35 -4.25 -5.98 -9.28
CA LEU A 35 -4.39 -4.72 -8.54
C LEU A 35 -3.80 -3.53 -9.27
N PHE A 36 -2.73 -3.75 -10.03
CA PHE A 36 -1.94 -2.71 -10.69
C PHE A 36 -1.95 -2.86 -12.19
N THR A 37 -1.96 -1.72 -12.90
CA THR A 37 -1.68 -1.71 -14.36
C THR A 37 -0.23 -2.11 -14.63
N ALA A 38 0.08 -2.51 -15.87
CA ALA A 38 1.42 -2.97 -16.26
C ALA A 38 2.52 -1.91 -16.04
N ASP A 39 2.16 -0.63 -16.10
CA ASP A 39 3.03 0.52 -15.92
C ASP A 39 2.80 1.26 -14.60
N ALA A 40 2.08 0.65 -13.68
CA ALA A 40 1.74 1.27 -12.39
C ALA A 40 2.99 1.69 -11.62
N LYS A 41 2.88 2.83 -10.93
CA LYS A 41 3.97 3.41 -10.15
C LYS A 41 3.60 3.51 -8.67
N VAL A 42 4.41 2.89 -7.81
CA VAL A 42 4.33 3.07 -6.36
C VAL A 42 5.50 3.93 -5.90
N VAL A 43 5.18 5.02 -5.22
CA VAL A 43 6.18 5.92 -4.63
C VAL A 43 6.18 5.73 -3.12
N ARG A 44 7.32 5.34 -2.58
CA ARG A 44 7.51 5.15 -1.14
C ARG A 44 7.74 6.49 -0.42
N PRO A 45 7.56 6.54 0.92
CA PRO A 45 7.81 7.75 1.70
C PRO A 45 9.24 8.31 1.57
N ASN A 46 10.23 7.46 1.26
CA ASN A 46 11.62 7.89 1.00
C ASN A 46 11.85 8.42 -0.45
N GLY A 47 10.80 8.51 -1.26
CA GLY A 47 10.87 8.96 -2.66
C GLY A 47 11.27 7.87 -3.66
N ALA A 48 11.65 6.67 -3.22
CA ALA A 48 11.95 5.56 -4.12
C ALA A 48 10.68 5.12 -4.87
N ALA A 49 10.78 4.93 -6.18
CA ALA A 49 9.68 4.50 -7.02
C ALA A 49 9.90 3.06 -7.51
N ARG A 50 8.80 2.32 -7.63
CA ARG A 50 8.73 0.99 -8.24
C ARG A 50 7.72 1.00 -9.36
N VAL A 51 8.02 0.33 -10.46
CA VAL A 51 7.21 0.36 -11.67
C VAL A 51 6.86 -1.05 -12.11
N GLY A 52 5.57 -1.28 -12.28
CA GLY A 52 5.01 -2.55 -12.72
C GLY A 52 4.80 -3.58 -11.61
N PRO A 53 3.85 -4.50 -11.81
CA PRO A 53 3.42 -5.46 -10.78
C PRO A 53 4.55 -6.30 -10.18
N GLN A 54 5.49 -6.75 -11.00
CA GLN A 54 6.60 -7.59 -10.54
C GLN A 54 7.54 -6.80 -9.62
N ASP A 55 8.03 -5.64 -10.05
CA ASP A 55 8.95 -4.80 -9.27
C ASP A 55 8.31 -4.30 -7.97
N ILE A 56 7.02 -3.93 -8.04
CA ILE A 56 6.23 -3.57 -6.86
C ILE A 56 6.16 -4.74 -5.87
N GLY A 57 5.81 -5.93 -6.34
CA GLY A 57 5.69 -7.12 -5.51
C GLY A 57 7.02 -7.53 -4.86
N GLU A 58 8.11 -7.53 -5.60
CA GLU A 58 9.46 -7.83 -5.10
C GLU A 58 9.89 -6.83 -4.02
N SER A 59 9.68 -5.55 -4.26
CA SER A 59 10.01 -4.49 -3.31
C SER A 59 9.19 -4.57 -2.02
N HIS A 60 7.90 -4.91 -2.12
CA HIS A 60 7.07 -5.11 -0.95
C HIS A 60 7.45 -6.37 -0.18
N ARG A 61 7.79 -7.45 -0.87
CA ARG A 61 8.30 -8.68 -0.23
C ARG A 61 9.51 -8.39 0.64
N ASP A 62 10.50 -7.68 0.09
CA ASP A 62 11.73 -7.36 0.80
C ASP A 62 11.47 -6.51 2.05
N SER A 63 10.53 -5.58 1.98
CA SER A 63 10.15 -4.74 3.11
C SER A 63 9.33 -5.50 4.15
N MET A 64 8.27 -6.19 3.73
CA MET A 64 7.30 -6.80 4.64
C MET A 64 7.84 -8.06 5.32
N ASN A 65 8.82 -8.76 4.71
CA ASN A 65 9.47 -9.90 5.34
C ASN A 65 10.32 -9.55 6.57
N ARG A 66 10.59 -8.28 6.79
CA ARG A 66 11.25 -7.79 8.02
C ARG A 66 10.31 -7.77 9.21
N PHE A 67 9.01 -7.89 8.99
CA PHE A 67 7.99 -7.87 10.02
C PHE A 67 7.42 -9.26 10.29
N ARG A 68 7.18 -9.56 11.56
CA ARG A 68 6.43 -10.74 11.97
C ARG A 68 4.98 -10.67 11.51
N THR A 69 4.38 -9.49 11.67
CA THR A 69 3.02 -9.19 11.22
C THR A 69 2.85 -7.70 10.96
N THR A 70 1.94 -7.37 10.06
CA THR A 70 1.51 -6.00 9.81
C THR A 70 0.00 -5.92 9.77
N GLN A 71 -0.55 -4.74 10.00
CA GLN A 71 -1.96 -4.44 9.78
C GLN A 71 -2.11 -3.05 9.19
N HIS A 72 -2.64 -2.98 7.97
CA HIS A 72 -2.92 -1.75 7.26
C HIS A 72 -4.42 -1.46 7.28
N ILE A 73 -4.80 -0.30 7.83
CA ILE A 73 -6.20 0.12 7.94
C ILE A 73 -6.40 1.34 7.05
N ALA A 74 -7.00 1.13 5.88
CA ALA A 74 -7.39 2.18 4.97
C ALA A 74 -8.84 2.61 5.23
N SER A 75 -9.10 3.91 5.24
CA SER A 75 -10.42 4.46 5.53
C SER A 75 -10.63 5.84 4.92
N GLY A 76 -11.87 6.31 4.88
CA GLY A 76 -12.17 7.67 4.44
C GLY A 76 -11.85 7.88 2.96
N PHE A 77 -12.28 6.96 2.10
CA PHE A 77 -12.06 7.04 0.67
C PHE A 77 -12.81 8.22 0.05
N ILE A 78 -12.08 9.02 -0.71
CA ILE A 78 -12.62 10.06 -1.58
C ILE A 78 -12.16 9.74 -3.00
N ILE A 79 -13.11 9.57 -3.91
CA ILE A 79 -12.84 9.15 -5.29
C ILE A 79 -13.47 10.15 -6.24
N THR A 80 -12.66 10.68 -7.15
CA THR A 80 -13.04 11.67 -8.16
C THR A 80 -12.74 11.12 -9.55
N PHE A 81 -13.74 11.07 -10.42
CA PHE A 81 -13.57 10.61 -11.78
C PHE A 81 -13.03 11.72 -12.68
N GLY A 82 -12.00 11.41 -13.46
CA GLY A 82 -11.43 12.27 -14.51
C GLY A 82 -11.98 11.95 -15.90
N GLY A 83 -13.02 11.12 -15.99
CA GLY A 83 -13.64 10.62 -17.22
C GLY A 83 -14.26 9.26 -16.96
N ASP A 84 -14.50 8.48 -18.04
CA ASP A 84 -15.17 7.20 -17.92
C ASP A 84 -14.23 6.05 -17.49
N THR A 85 -12.95 6.21 -17.72
CA THR A 85 -11.94 5.16 -17.48
C THR A 85 -10.82 5.57 -16.55
N GLN A 86 -10.91 6.75 -15.91
CA GLN A 86 -9.88 7.25 -15.01
C GLN A 86 -10.48 7.85 -13.76
N ALA A 87 -9.82 7.63 -12.64
CA ALA A 87 -10.19 8.20 -11.36
C ALA A 87 -8.94 8.53 -10.52
N GLU A 88 -9.11 9.51 -9.65
CA GLU A 88 -8.20 9.80 -8.56
C GLU A 88 -8.82 9.33 -7.25
N PHE A 89 -8.00 8.86 -6.33
CA PHE A 89 -8.46 8.48 -4.99
C PHE A 89 -7.56 9.05 -3.92
N ARG A 90 -8.16 9.27 -2.77
CA ARG A 90 -7.50 9.62 -1.53
C ARG A 90 -8.13 8.83 -0.40
N CYS A 91 -7.30 8.29 0.50
CA CYS A 91 -7.78 7.68 1.75
C CYS A 91 -6.79 7.95 2.88
N ASN A 92 -7.22 7.73 4.12
CA ASN A 92 -6.33 7.69 5.27
C ASN A 92 -5.75 6.28 5.41
N LEU A 93 -4.53 6.19 5.91
CA LEU A 93 -3.89 4.93 6.28
C LEU A 93 -3.37 5.03 7.71
N VAL A 94 -3.68 4.03 8.50
CA VAL A 94 -2.98 3.72 9.76
C VAL A 94 -2.43 2.31 9.62
N ALA A 95 -1.14 2.15 9.85
CA ALA A 95 -0.49 0.86 9.72
C ALA A 95 0.36 0.54 10.95
N MET A 96 0.20 -0.68 11.47
CA MET A 96 1.03 -1.25 12.52
C MET A 96 1.98 -2.27 11.92
N HIS A 97 3.25 -2.21 12.34
CA HIS A 97 4.32 -3.09 11.88
C HIS A 97 5.01 -3.67 13.11
N VAL A 98 4.87 -4.96 13.35
CA VAL A 98 5.55 -5.67 14.43
C VAL A 98 6.79 -6.35 13.86
N TRP A 99 7.96 -5.96 14.34
CA TRP A 99 9.23 -6.48 13.84
C TRP A 99 9.37 -7.98 14.06
N ALA A 100 10.02 -8.65 13.11
CA ALA A 100 10.46 -10.04 13.27
C ALA A 100 11.62 -10.11 14.27
N GLU A 101 11.90 -11.32 14.75
CA GLU A 101 13.03 -11.56 15.65
C GLU A 101 14.36 -11.07 15.04
N GLY A 102 15.13 -10.35 15.81
CA GLY A 102 16.39 -9.77 15.39
C GLY A 102 16.29 -8.52 14.53
N GLN A 103 15.08 -8.03 14.27
CA GLN A 103 14.80 -6.79 13.54
C GLN A 103 14.29 -5.69 14.49
N GLY A 104 14.23 -4.47 13.99
CA GLY A 104 13.78 -3.32 14.80
C GLY A 104 14.76 -2.99 15.91
N ASP A 105 14.30 -2.99 17.15
CA ASP A 105 15.15 -2.87 18.33
C ASP A 105 15.12 -4.18 19.15
N PRO A 106 16.14 -5.04 18.99
CA PRO A 106 16.18 -6.32 19.71
C PRO A 106 16.33 -6.21 21.22
N SER A 107 16.59 -5.02 21.75
CA SER A 107 16.74 -4.77 23.19
C SER A 107 15.42 -4.62 23.92
N VAL A 108 14.33 -4.35 23.19
CA VAL A 108 12.99 -4.22 23.77
C VAL A 108 12.23 -5.55 23.77
N ASP A 109 11.22 -5.65 24.64
CA ASP A 109 10.32 -6.79 24.62
C ASP A 109 9.72 -6.98 23.23
N PRO A 110 9.61 -8.22 22.70
CA PRO A 110 9.07 -8.47 21.36
C PRO A 110 7.68 -7.86 21.11
N ASN A 111 6.85 -7.72 22.14
CA ASN A 111 5.52 -7.10 22.01
C ASN A 111 5.59 -5.56 21.93
N ASN A 112 6.71 -4.97 22.32
CA ASN A 112 6.99 -3.54 22.22
C ASN A 112 7.88 -3.20 21.02
N ASN A 113 8.35 -4.21 20.28
CA ASN A 113 9.19 -4.06 19.11
C ASN A 113 8.32 -3.86 17.85
N TYR A 114 7.74 -2.68 17.76
CA TYR A 114 6.84 -2.30 16.66
C TYR A 114 6.95 -0.81 16.35
N PHE A 115 6.41 -0.41 15.22
CA PHE A 115 6.05 0.99 14.95
C PHE A 115 4.66 1.11 14.33
N LEU A 116 4.04 2.24 14.61
CA LEU A 116 2.82 2.72 13.98
C LEU A 116 3.17 3.86 13.03
N ALA A 117 2.52 3.91 11.89
CA ALA A 117 2.58 5.04 10.99
C ALA A 117 1.18 5.40 10.52
N GLY A 118 0.90 6.68 10.43
CA GLY A 118 -0.35 7.18 9.88
C GLY A 118 -0.09 8.28 8.87
N GLY A 119 -0.96 8.38 7.89
CA GLY A 119 -0.83 9.38 6.84
C GLY A 119 -1.94 9.32 5.82
N VAL A 120 -1.70 9.98 4.71
CA VAL A 120 -2.63 10.08 3.59
C VAL A 120 -2.06 9.31 2.40
N ILE A 121 -2.90 8.46 1.83
CA ILE A 121 -2.65 7.78 0.57
C ILE A 121 -3.34 8.57 -0.53
N THR A 122 -2.63 8.86 -1.59
CA THR A 122 -3.19 9.41 -2.84
C THR A 122 -2.78 8.54 -4.00
N GLY A 123 -3.64 8.45 -4.99
CA GLY A 123 -3.33 7.67 -6.17
C GLY A 123 -4.30 7.88 -7.31
N ARG A 124 -4.08 7.12 -8.36
CA ARG A 124 -4.91 7.09 -9.56
C ARG A 124 -5.26 5.67 -9.91
N ALA A 125 -6.40 5.51 -10.52
CA ALA A 125 -6.90 4.23 -11.03
C ALA A 125 -7.38 4.38 -12.47
N ALA A 126 -7.27 3.29 -13.22
CA ALA A 126 -7.79 3.19 -14.57
C ALA A 126 -8.69 1.94 -14.70
N LEU A 127 -9.73 2.07 -15.52
CA LEU A 127 -10.60 0.95 -15.86
C LEU A 127 -9.99 0.18 -17.04
N GLU A 128 -9.60 -1.06 -16.80
CA GLU A 128 -9.16 -2.02 -17.81
C GLU A 128 -10.28 -3.03 -18.12
N ALA A 129 -10.05 -3.95 -19.05
CA ALA A 129 -11.03 -4.95 -19.45
C ALA A 129 -11.50 -5.86 -18.30
N ASP A 130 -10.65 -6.08 -17.30
CA ASP A 130 -10.89 -6.93 -16.13
C ASP A 130 -11.17 -6.15 -14.84
N GLY A 131 -11.40 -4.83 -14.92
CA GLY A 131 -11.82 -4.00 -13.80
C GLY A 131 -10.90 -2.82 -13.51
N TRP A 132 -11.18 -2.12 -12.43
CA TRP A 132 -10.39 -0.98 -11.97
C TRP A 132 -9.06 -1.44 -11.37
N LYS A 133 -7.96 -0.81 -11.83
CA LYS A 133 -6.61 -1.07 -11.35
C LYS A 133 -5.90 0.22 -10.95
N ILE A 134 -5.00 0.12 -10.00
CA ILE A 134 -4.17 1.23 -9.55
C ILE A 134 -3.10 1.53 -10.61
N THR A 135 -2.99 2.77 -11.05
CA THR A 135 -1.94 3.25 -11.96
C THR A 135 -0.83 4.01 -11.24
N ALA A 136 -1.15 4.61 -10.11
CA ALA A 136 -0.18 5.28 -9.25
C ALA A 136 -0.68 5.30 -7.82
N VAL A 137 0.22 5.16 -6.86
CA VAL A 137 -0.08 5.33 -5.44
C VAL A 137 1.16 5.80 -4.69
N GLY A 138 0.94 6.68 -3.72
CA GLY A 138 1.97 7.17 -2.82
C GLY A 138 1.39 7.49 -1.45
N MET A 139 2.27 7.59 -0.47
CA MET A 139 1.91 7.92 0.91
C MET A 139 2.63 9.18 1.36
N GLU A 140 1.89 10.09 1.95
CA GLU A 140 2.41 11.22 2.72
C GLU A 140 2.25 10.93 4.21
N PRO A 141 3.35 10.61 4.93
CA PRO A 141 3.31 10.33 6.36
C PRO A 141 2.92 11.58 7.15
N ALA A 142 2.00 11.43 8.10
CA ALA A 142 1.57 12.50 9.01
C ALA A 142 2.20 12.35 10.40
N TRP A 143 2.32 11.12 10.88
CA TRP A 143 2.86 10.82 12.20
C TRP A 143 3.40 9.39 12.28
N ARG A 144 4.26 9.16 13.27
CA ARG A 144 4.87 7.85 13.59
C ARG A 144 5.02 7.69 15.08
N HIS A 145 4.99 6.44 15.53
CA HIS A 145 5.23 6.06 16.91
C HIS A 145 5.85 4.66 16.97
N GLY A 146 6.79 4.43 17.88
CA GLY A 146 7.44 3.14 18.06
C GLY A 146 8.92 3.17 17.71
N VAL A 147 9.49 2.00 17.38
CA VAL A 147 10.94 1.80 17.25
C VAL A 147 11.33 1.28 15.85
N GLY A 148 12.55 1.56 15.44
CA GLY A 148 13.15 0.98 14.22
C GLY A 148 12.65 1.57 12.90
N PHE A 149 11.91 2.66 12.93
CA PHE A 149 11.34 3.24 11.71
C PHE A 149 12.42 3.64 10.69
N GLU A 150 13.57 4.13 11.15
CA GLU A 150 14.69 4.52 10.30
C GLU A 150 15.14 3.39 9.38
N GLN A 151 15.07 2.15 9.85
CA GLN A 151 15.44 0.96 9.08
C GLN A 151 14.53 0.74 7.86
N VAL A 152 13.28 1.20 7.90
CA VAL A 152 12.35 1.12 6.76
C VAL A 152 12.74 2.09 5.66
N LEU A 153 13.29 3.25 6.03
CA LEU A 153 13.74 4.26 5.07
C LEU A 153 15.02 3.85 4.32
N GLU A 154 15.82 2.96 4.90
CA GLU A 154 17.04 2.45 4.29
C GLU A 154 16.79 1.35 3.26
N THR A 155 15.60 0.78 3.22
CA THR A 155 15.22 -0.27 2.25
C THR A 155 15.01 0.35 0.87
N ARG A 156 15.91 0.09 -0.06
CA ARG A 156 15.88 0.55 -1.45
C ARG A 156 15.01 -0.33 -2.34
#